data_e9134abe3ce90526ce841d137bda33f4
#
_entry.id   e9134abe3ce90526ce841d137bda33f4
#
_cell.length_a   1.000
_cell.length_b   1.000
_cell.length_c   1.000
_cell.angle_alpha   90.00
_cell.angle_beta   90.00
_cell.angle_gamma   90.00
#
_symmetry.space_group_name_H-M   'P 1'
#
loop_
_entity.id
_entity.type
_entity.pdbx_description
1 polymer ?
#
loop_
_entity_poly.entity_id
_entity_poly.type
_entity_poly.pdbx_seq_one_letter_code
_entity_poly.pdbx_strand_id
1 'polypeptide(L)'
;LRPCITQCYGCKDVLVEDLKIYDSPFWIIHPVFCDNVTVRNVYIDSNNYNNDGCDPESCTNVLIEDMDFNVGDDGIAIKSGRDQDGWRIGQATENVIIRNCHFARWAITVGSEMSGGVRNIYIEDCKIDSCRNGIYFKSNPDRGGYFENLNMRRIEADVCLWGVINFRTNYHGYRGGNHPTLFRNICIEDVTCNRVDSVALMA
;
A
#
# COMPACT_ATOMS: atom_id res chain seq x y z
N LEU A 1 10.68 21.23 -0.31
CA LEU A 1 9.48 20.51 0.12
C LEU A 1 8.61 20.24 -1.11
N ARG A 2 8.16 19.02 -1.26
CA ARG A 2 7.21 18.60 -2.30
C ARG A 2 5.89 18.28 -1.60
N PRO A 3 4.79 19.02 -1.87
CA PRO A 3 3.51 18.76 -1.23
C PRO A 3 2.82 17.52 -1.82
N CYS A 4 1.99 16.85 -1.04
CA CYS A 4 0.97 15.94 -1.57
C CYS A 4 -0.10 16.73 -2.34
N ILE A 5 -0.76 16.11 -3.31
CA ILE A 5 -1.91 16.75 -3.96
C ILE A 5 -3.06 16.90 -2.97
N THR A 6 -3.37 15.82 -2.26
CA THR A 6 -4.43 15.80 -1.24
C THR A 6 -3.91 15.16 0.03
N GLN A 7 -3.98 15.87 1.16
CA GLN A 7 -3.68 15.32 2.47
C GLN A 7 -4.79 15.68 3.46
N CYS A 8 -5.56 14.68 3.88
CA CYS A 8 -6.57 14.81 4.91
C CYS A 8 -5.97 14.34 6.25
N TYR A 9 -6.08 15.11 7.30
CA TYR A 9 -5.52 14.77 8.61
C TYR A 9 -6.59 14.79 9.70
N GLY A 10 -6.78 13.67 10.39
CA GLY A 10 -7.73 13.54 11.49
C GLY A 10 -9.19 13.75 11.09
N CYS A 11 -9.53 13.42 9.84
CA CYS A 11 -10.86 13.64 9.30
C CYS A 11 -11.76 12.41 9.46
N LYS A 12 -13.05 12.63 9.45
CA LYS A 12 -14.08 11.60 9.32
C LYS A 12 -14.88 11.78 8.05
N ASP A 13 -15.37 10.65 7.51
CA ASP A 13 -16.23 10.63 6.32
C ASP A 13 -15.57 11.34 5.12
N VAL A 14 -14.35 10.91 4.80
CA VAL A 14 -13.57 11.46 3.67
C VAL A 14 -14.00 10.77 2.38
N LEU A 15 -14.37 11.56 1.38
CA LEU A 15 -14.68 11.07 0.04
C LEU A 15 -13.80 11.79 -1.00
N VAL A 16 -13.08 11.00 -1.80
CA VAL A 16 -12.32 11.46 -2.97
C VAL A 16 -12.81 10.66 -4.16
N GLU A 17 -13.53 11.31 -5.08
CA GLU A 17 -14.11 10.62 -6.22
C GLU A 17 -14.12 11.42 -7.52
N ASP A 18 -14.25 10.71 -8.65
CA ASP A 18 -14.47 11.27 -9.98
C ASP A 18 -13.40 12.27 -10.43
N LEU A 19 -12.13 11.97 -10.14
CA LEU A 19 -11.01 12.86 -10.44
C LEU A 19 -10.06 12.26 -11.48
N LYS A 20 -9.36 13.14 -12.18
CA LYS A 20 -8.17 12.81 -12.96
C LYS A 20 -7.01 13.66 -12.45
N ILE A 21 -5.94 12.98 -12.04
CA ILE A 21 -4.78 13.63 -11.42
C ILE A 21 -3.54 13.37 -12.28
N TYR A 22 -2.80 14.42 -12.56
CA TYR A 22 -1.60 14.40 -13.38
C TYR A 22 -0.44 15.14 -12.70
N ASP A 23 0.78 14.70 -12.96
CA ASP A 23 2.03 15.41 -12.64
C ASP A 23 2.18 15.87 -11.18
N SER A 24 1.83 15.01 -10.23
CA SER A 24 2.04 15.30 -8.80
C SER A 24 3.52 15.49 -8.47
N PRO A 25 3.86 16.43 -7.60
CA PRO A 25 5.25 16.59 -7.14
C PRO A 25 5.68 15.56 -6.09
N PHE A 26 4.75 14.85 -5.44
CA PHE A 26 4.99 13.89 -4.36
C PHE A 26 3.82 12.90 -4.24
N TRP A 27 3.64 12.23 -3.09
CA TRP A 27 2.47 11.38 -2.80
C TRP A 27 1.17 12.06 -3.18
N ILE A 28 0.21 11.32 -3.67
CA ILE A 28 -0.93 11.92 -4.37
C ILE A 28 -2.12 12.05 -3.43
N ILE A 29 -2.67 10.93 -2.95
CA ILE A 29 -3.80 10.92 -2.01
C ILE A 29 -3.31 10.34 -0.69
N HIS A 30 -3.19 11.18 0.35
CA HIS A 30 -2.61 10.80 1.62
C HIS A 30 -3.53 11.12 2.80
N PRO A 31 -4.52 10.28 3.12
CA PRO A 31 -5.29 10.40 4.35
C PRO A 31 -4.46 9.91 5.55
N VAL A 32 -4.43 10.70 6.62
CA VAL A 32 -3.68 10.41 7.85
C VAL A 32 -4.61 10.53 9.05
N PHE A 33 -4.65 9.51 9.90
CA PHE A 33 -5.53 9.43 11.08
C PHE A 33 -7.01 9.65 10.77
N CYS A 34 -7.45 9.22 9.59
CA CYS A 34 -8.83 9.38 9.14
C CYS A 34 -9.67 8.12 9.45
N ASP A 35 -10.97 8.33 9.61
CA ASP A 35 -11.94 7.27 9.79
C ASP A 35 -13.04 7.39 8.72
N ASN A 36 -13.45 6.25 8.13
CA ASN A 36 -14.40 6.17 7.03
C ASN A 36 -13.93 6.95 5.79
N VAL A 37 -12.90 6.40 5.13
CA VAL A 37 -12.29 6.99 3.92
C VAL A 37 -12.72 6.22 2.70
N THR A 38 -13.26 6.89 1.71
CA THR A 38 -13.57 6.33 0.39
C THR A 38 -12.79 7.07 -0.69
N VAL A 39 -12.03 6.32 -1.49
CA VAL A 39 -11.36 6.81 -2.69
C VAL A 39 -11.84 5.96 -3.85
N ARG A 40 -12.54 6.56 -4.82
CA ARG A 40 -13.10 5.79 -5.93
C ARG A 40 -13.18 6.55 -7.24
N ASN A 41 -13.17 5.78 -8.33
CA ASN A 41 -13.28 6.32 -9.71
C ASN A 41 -12.29 7.47 -9.95
N VAL A 42 -11.01 7.24 -9.57
CA VAL A 42 -9.94 8.23 -9.78
C VAL A 42 -8.90 7.64 -10.74
N TYR A 43 -8.61 8.39 -11.78
CA TYR A 43 -7.53 8.12 -12.71
C TYR A 43 -6.29 8.92 -12.31
N ILE A 44 -5.15 8.26 -12.16
CA ILE A 44 -3.87 8.89 -11.81
C ILE A 44 -2.82 8.57 -12.87
N ASP A 45 -2.28 9.61 -13.49
CA ASP A 45 -1.14 9.50 -14.40
C ASP A 45 -0.04 10.49 -13.96
N SER A 46 0.88 9.99 -13.14
CA SER A 46 1.90 10.80 -12.49
C SER A 46 3.15 9.98 -12.19
N ASN A 47 4.16 10.12 -13.06
CA ASN A 47 5.32 9.24 -13.10
C ASN A 47 6.60 9.89 -12.52
N ASN A 48 6.49 10.80 -11.56
CA ASN A 48 7.64 11.40 -10.87
C ASN A 48 8.13 10.51 -9.73
N TYR A 49 9.27 10.85 -9.16
CA TYR A 49 9.86 10.15 -8.02
C TYR A 49 9.02 10.33 -6.74
N ASN A 50 8.76 9.27 -6.02
CA ASN A 50 7.86 9.19 -4.85
C ASN A 50 6.41 9.62 -5.18
N ASN A 51 5.91 9.26 -6.33
CA ASN A 51 4.52 9.46 -6.71
C ASN A 51 3.69 8.23 -6.35
N ASP A 52 3.58 7.98 -5.05
CA ASP A 52 2.65 6.99 -4.54
C ASP A 52 1.21 7.47 -4.80
N GLY A 53 0.33 6.59 -5.29
CA GLY A 53 -1.01 6.97 -5.71
C GLY A 53 -1.95 7.22 -4.54
N CYS A 54 -2.04 6.27 -3.61
CA CYS A 54 -2.89 6.40 -2.42
C CYS A 54 -2.23 5.78 -1.19
N ASP A 55 -1.99 6.59 -0.18
CA ASP A 55 -1.24 6.24 1.02
C ASP A 55 -2.08 6.39 2.30
N PRO A 56 -3.01 5.47 2.60
CA PRO A 56 -3.70 5.54 3.89
C PRO A 56 -2.71 5.27 5.03
N GLU A 57 -2.57 6.24 5.96
CA GLU A 57 -1.68 6.16 7.11
C GLU A 57 -2.45 6.26 8.42
N SER A 58 -2.39 5.23 9.25
CA SER A 58 -3.10 5.15 10.53
C SER A 58 -4.60 5.44 10.41
N CYS A 59 -5.21 4.93 9.33
CA CYS A 59 -6.61 5.12 8.99
C CYS A 59 -7.46 3.89 9.32
N THR A 60 -8.74 4.10 9.58
CA THR A 60 -9.70 3.04 9.86
C THR A 60 -10.84 3.08 8.85
N ASN A 61 -11.37 1.91 8.43
CA ASN A 61 -12.51 1.80 7.51
C ASN A 61 -12.23 2.50 6.17
N VAL A 62 -11.29 1.96 5.42
CA VAL A 62 -10.83 2.55 4.14
C VAL A 62 -11.36 1.70 2.98
N LEU A 63 -12.01 2.33 2.03
CA LEU A 63 -12.40 1.76 0.75
C LEU A 63 -11.64 2.45 -0.39
N ILE A 64 -10.91 1.66 -1.18
CA ILE A 64 -10.24 2.11 -2.41
C ILE A 64 -10.78 1.23 -3.54
N GLU A 65 -11.55 1.83 -4.45
CA GLU A 65 -12.18 1.07 -5.52
C GLU A 65 -12.23 1.80 -6.86
N ASP A 66 -12.32 1.02 -7.95
CA ASP A 66 -12.48 1.56 -9.31
C ASP A 66 -11.39 2.59 -9.66
N MET A 67 -10.15 2.28 -9.30
CA MET A 67 -8.99 3.16 -9.48
C MET A 67 -8.14 2.72 -10.68
N ASP A 68 -7.54 3.69 -11.34
CA ASP A 68 -6.56 3.45 -12.41
C ASP A 68 -5.25 4.17 -12.06
N PHE A 69 -4.18 3.39 -11.81
CA PHE A 69 -2.89 3.88 -11.36
C PHE A 69 -1.82 3.71 -12.42
N ASN A 70 -1.32 4.82 -12.98
CA ASN A 70 -0.08 4.91 -13.72
C ASN A 70 0.87 5.85 -12.99
N VAL A 71 1.61 5.33 -12.00
CA VAL A 71 2.37 6.13 -11.03
C VAL A 71 3.86 5.80 -11.06
N GLY A 72 4.67 6.69 -10.52
CA GLY A 72 6.14 6.57 -10.50
C GLY A 72 6.70 5.82 -9.29
N ASP A 73 5.88 5.54 -8.29
CA ASP A 73 6.18 4.73 -7.11
C ASP A 73 4.96 3.85 -6.77
N ASP A 74 4.75 3.42 -5.54
CA ASP A 74 3.68 2.48 -5.17
C ASP A 74 2.28 2.97 -5.60
N GLY A 75 1.46 2.12 -6.22
CA GLY A 75 0.07 2.46 -6.55
C GLY A 75 -0.74 2.74 -5.29
N ILE A 76 -0.68 1.82 -4.34
CA ILE A 76 -1.21 1.99 -3.00
C ILE A 76 -0.11 1.63 -2.00
N ALA A 77 0.14 2.50 -1.00
CA ALA A 77 1.08 2.20 0.07
C ALA A 77 0.41 2.36 1.45
N ILE A 78 0.06 1.23 2.06
CA ILE A 78 -0.59 1.21 3.38
C ILE A 78 0.47 1.46 4.46
N LYS A 79 0.28 2.52 5.24
CA LYS A 79 1.23 3.01 6.25
C LYS A 79 0.57 3.15 7.63
N SER A 80 1.36 3.17 8.69
CA SER A 80 0.90 3.40 10.08
C SER A 80 2.01 3.98 10.95
N GLY A 81 2.67 5.00 10.44
CA GLY A 81 3.73 5.70 11.16
C GLY A 81 5.09 5.00 11.15
N ARG A 82 6.11 5.77 11.46
CA ARG A 82 7.50 5.37 11.33
C ARG A 82 8.21 5.28 12.67
N ASP A 83 8.86 4.13 12.93
CA ASP A 83 9.75 3.88 14.05
C ASP A 83 9.08 4.27 15.40
N GLN A 84 9.76 5.04 16.23
CA GLN A 84 9.30 5.45 17.55
C GLN A 84 7.99 6.25 17.54
N ASP A 85 7.76 7.07 16.52
CA ASP A 85 6.50 7.81 16.39
C ASP A 85 5.33 6.87 16.13
N GLY A 86 5.50 5.91 15.22
CA GLY A 86 4.48 4.90 14.97
C GLY A 86 4.18 4.05 16.20
N TRP A 87 5.20 3.65 16.97
CA TRP A 87 4.99 2.89 18.22
C TRP A 87 4.31 3.72 19.30
N ARG A 88 4.73 4.97 19.46
CA ARG A 88 4.18 5.88 20.49
C ARG A 88 2.70 6.16 20.25
N ILE A 89 2.31 6.35 19.00
CA ILE A 89 0.92 6.59 18.62
C ILE A 89 0.13 5.26 18.66
N GLY A 90 0.72 4.18 18.13
CA GLY A 90 0.17 2.84 18.18
C GLY A 90 -1.15 2.68 17.42
N GLN A 91 -1.43 3.56 16.44
CA GLN A 91 -2.65 3.48 15.64
C GLN A 91 -2.37 2.74 14.34
N ALA A 92 -2.97 1.58 14.20
CA ALA A 92 -2.90 0.79 12.98
C ALA A 92 -3.68 1.42 11.83
N THR A 93 -3.31 1.05 10.60
CA THR A 93 -4.25 1.14 9.48
C THR A 93 -5.03 -0.16 9.41
N GLU A 94 -6.35 -0.08 9.45
CA GLU A 94 -7.20 -1.26 9.58
C GLU A 94 -8.54 -1.17 8.85
N ASN A 95 -9.10 -2.35 8.56
CA ASN A 95 -10.36 -2.50 7.84
C ASN A 95 -10.28 -1.83 6.46
N VAL A 96 -9.31 -2.25 5.65
CA VAL A 96 -9.07 -1.71 4.31
C VAL A 96 -9.61 -2.67 3.26
N ILE A 97 -10.39 -2.16 2.34
CA ILE A 97 -10.86 -2.87 1.15
C ILE A 97 -10.27 -2.19 -0.08
N ILE A 98 -9.58 -2.96 -0.91
CA ILE A 98 -9.05 -2.54 -2.21
C ILE A 98 -9.68 -3.44 -3.25
N ARG A 99 -10.42 -2.88 -4.20
CA ARG A 99 -11.08 -3.68 -5.24
C ARG A 99 -11.26 -2.97 -6.56
N ASN A 100 -11.37 -3.75 -7.64
CA ASN A 100 -11.57 -3.25 -9.00
C ASN A 100 -10.52 -2.20 -9.41
N CYS A 101 -9.29 -2.35 -8.93
CA CYS A 101 -8.21 -1.41 -9.23
C CYS A 101 -7.33 -1.93 -10.35
N HIS A 102 -6.87 -1.03 -11.20
CA HIS A 102 -5.90 -1.30 -12.25
C HIS A 102 -4.57 -0.60 -11.94
N PHE A 103 -3.47 -1.33 -12.09
CA PHE A 103 -2.11 -0.87 -11.84
C PHE A 103 -1.26 -1.07 -13.09
N ALA A 104 -0.92 0.03 -13.77
CA ALA A 104 -0.09 -0.05 -14.98
C ALA A 104 1.39 -0.41 -14.66
N ARG A 105 1.93 -0.05 -13.50
CA ARG A 105 3.35 -0.26 -13.15
C ARG A 105 3.61 -0.77 -11.76
N TRP A 106 3.26 0.01 -10.74
CA TRP A 106 3.51 -0.26 -9.33
C TRP A 106 2.19 -0.61 -8.66
N ALA A 107 2.15 -1.74 -7.99
CA ALA A 107 0.90 -2.19 -7.43
C ALA A 107 0.78 -1.86 -5.92
N ILE A 108 0.54 -2.84 -5.07
CA ILE A 108 0.18 -2.61 -3.69
C ILE A 108 1.36 -2.87 -2.77
N THR A 109 1.64 -1.94 -1.88
CA THR A 109 2.68 -2.04 -0.87
C THR A 109 2.09 -1.91 0.54
N VAL A 110 2.65 -2.65 1.49
CA VAL A 110 2.47 -2.41 2.91
C VAL A 110 3.81 -1.95 3.49
N GLY A 111 3.83 -0.75 4.03
CA GLY A 111 5.05 -0.13 4.56
C GLY A 111 5.73 0.83 3.57
N SER A 112 7.03 1.19 3.83
CA SER A 112 7.83 0.71 4.96
C SER A 112 7.41 1.29 6.33
N GLU A 113 6.71 2.40 6.35
CA GLU A 113 6.23 3.07 7.57
C GLU A 113 5.00 2.33 8.11
N MET A 114 5.20 1.21 8.81
CA MET A 114 4.13 0.36 9.34
C MET A 114 4.27 0.06 10.83
N SER A 115 4.92 0.95 11.57
CA SER A 115 5.29 0.72 12.97
C SER A 115 4.09 0.65 13.93
N GLY A 116 2.97 1.30 13.59
CA GLY A 116 1.71 1.21 14.33
C GLY A 116 0.89 -0.06 14.04
N GLY A 117 1.31 -0.84 13.04
CA GLY A 117 0.62 -2.06 12.61
C GLY A 117 -0.35 -1.85 11.44
N VAL A 118 -0.64 -2.95 10.74
CA VAL A 118 -1.62 -3.00 9.65
C VAL A 118 -2.44 -4.27 9.82
N ARG A 119 -3.77 -4.20 9.72
CA ARG A 119 -4.63 -5.38 9.89
C ARG A 119 -5.96 -5.30 9.15
N ASN A 120 -6.55 -6.47 8.92
CA ASN A 120 -7.86 -6.63 8.27
C ASN A 120 -7.87 -6.00 6.88
N ILE A 121 -7.02 -6.51 5.99
CA ILE A 121 -6.88 -6.01 4.62
C ILE A 121 -7.55 -7.00 3.66
N TYR A 122 -8.40 -6.50 2.79
CA TYR A 122 -9.07 -7.24 1.74
C TYR A 122 -8.70 -6.66 0.39
N ILE A 123 -8.15 -7.49 -0.49
CA ILE A 123 -7.75 -7.09 -1.85
C ILE A 123 -8.43 -8.05 -2.83
N GLU A 124 -9.23 -7.52 -3.75
CA GLU A 124 -9.92 -8.36 -4.70
C GLU A 124 -10.17 -7.70 -6.06
N ASP A 125 -10.30 -8.53 -7.09
CA ASP A 125 -10.68 -8.09 -8.44
C ASP A 125 -9.74 -7.00 -9.01
N CYS A 126 -8.42 -7.16 -8.82
CA CYS A 126 -7.44 -6.18 -9.28
C CYS A 126 -6.63 -6.70 -10.47
N LYS A 127 -6.21 -5.77 -11.34
CA LYS A 127 -5.37 -6.04 -12.51
C LYS A 127 -4.05 -5.29 -12.45
N ILE A 128 -2.97 -5.98 -12.83
CA ILE A 128 -1.61 -5.45 -12.81
C ILE A 128 -0.98 -5.72 -14.18
N ASP A 129 -0.63 -4.66 -14.93
CA ASP A 129 0.02 -4.85 -16.22
C ASP A 129 1.49 -5.23 -16.05
N SER A 130 2.29 -4.37 -15.39
CA SER A 130 3.70 -4.66 -15.16
C SER A 130 4.19 -4.01 -13.88
N CYS A 131 4.78 -4.81 -13.00
CA CYS A 131 5.32 -4.32 -11.73
C CYS A 131 6.62 -5.04 -11.37
N ARG A 132 7.31 -4.56 -10.35
CA ARG A 132 8.39 -5.34 -9.71
C ARG A 132 7.80 -6.37 -8.77
N ASN A 133 6.82 -5.98 -7.98
CA ASN A 133 6.11 -6.85 -7.05
C ASN A 133 4.60 -6.64 -7.20
N GLY A 134 3.83 -7.71 -7.18
CA GLY A 134 2.38 -7.62 -7.16
C GLY A 134 1.90 -7.10 -5.81
N ILE A 135 2.32 -7.75 -4.73
CA ILE A 135 2.18 -7.24 -3.36
C ILE A 135 3.53 -7.23 -2.66
N TYR A 136 3.85 -6.11 -2.05
CA TYR A 136 5.14 -5.88 -1.44
C TYR A 136 5.02 -5.46 0.02
N PHE A 137 5.53 -6.30 0.92
CA PHE A 137 5.65 -6.01 2.34
C PHE A 137 7.05 -5.49 2.62
N LYS A 138 7.17 -4.20 2.94
CA LYS A 138 8.44 -3.53 3.22
C LYS A 138 8.55 -3.26 4.71
N SER A 139 9.56 -3.83 5.38
CA SER A 139 9.86 -3.52 6.76
C SER A 139 11.34 -3.73 7.07
N ASN A 140 11.76 -3.34 8.25
CA ASN A 140 13.06 -3.64 8.83
C ASN A 140 12.98 -3.62 10.36
N PRO A 141 14.02 -4.06 11.09
CA PRO A 141 14.00 -4.10 12.54
C PRO A 141 13.96 -2.72 13.27
N ASP A 142 14.07 -1.61 12.57
CA ASP A 142 13.78 -0.29 13.15
C ASP A 142 12.29 0.04 13.10
N ARG A 143 11.57 -0.52 12.10
CA ARG A 143 10.13 -0.31 11.91
C ARG A 143 9.29 -1.10 12.90
N GLY A 144 9.62 -2.38 13.07
CA GLY A 144 8.78 -3.29 13.84
C GLY A 144 7.35 -3.37 13.29
N GLY A 145 6.39 -3.28 14.20
CA GLY A 145 4.98 -3.35 13.86
C GLY A 145 4.48 -4.77 13.58
N TYR A 146 3.30 -4.86 13.02
CA TYR A 146 2.70 -6.14 12.64
C TYR A 146 1.85 -5.98 11.37
N PHE A 147 1.71 -7.08 10.66
CA PHE A 147 0.77 -7.23 9.58
C PHE A 147 -0.07 -8.48 9.80
N GLU A 148 -1.37 -8.35 9.87
CA GLU A 148 -2.25 -9.48 10.14
C GLU A 148 -3.60 -9.41 9.42
N ASN A 149 -4.15 -10.59 9.12
CA ASN A 149 -5.45 -10.78 8.49
C ASN A 149 -5.50 -10.15 7.08
N LEU A 150 -4.70 -10.65 6.16
CA LEU A 150 -4.84 -10.39 4.73
C LEU A 150 -5.73 -11.45 4.09
N ASN A 151 -6.70 -11.00 3.31
CA ASN A 151 -7.40 -11.83 2.35
C ASN A 151 -7.22 -11.19 0.96
N MET A 152 -6.56 -11.89 0.07
CA MET A 152 -6.33 -11.47 -1.31
C MET A 152 -6.87 -12.51 -2.26
N ARG A 153 -7.65 -12.10 -3.25
CA ARG A 153 -8.25 -13.02 -4.22
C ARG A 153 -8.58 -12.36 -5.56
N ARG A 154 -8.60 -13.21 -6.60
CA ARG A 154 -8.93 -12.80 -7.97
C ARG A 154 -8.06 -11.63 -8.45
N ILE A 155 -6.76 -11.87 -8.46
CA ILE A 155 -5.76 -10.92 -8.95
C ILE A 155 -5.18 -11.45 -10.27
N GLU A 156 -5.24 -10.63 -11.29
CA GLU A 156 -4.66 -10.91 -12.60
C GLU A 156 -3.44 -10.01 -12.81
N ALA A 157 -2.26 -10.61 -12.94
CA ALA A 157 -1.03 -9.89 -13.26
C ALA A 157 -0.48 -10.35 -14.60
N ASP A 158 0.02 -9.42 -15.41
CA ASP A 158 0.75 -9.78 -16.64
C ASP A 158 2.23 -10.02 -16.32
N VAL A 159 2.92 -9.06 -15.75
CA VAL A 159 4.36 -9.19 -15.44
C VAL A 159 4.67 -8.75 -14.01
N CYS A 160 5.32 -9.65 -13.23
CA CYS A 160 5.89 -9.35 -11.91
C CYS A 160 7.38 -9.68 -11.91
N LEU A 161 8.26 -8.69 -12.13
CA LEU A 161 9.68 -8.92 -12.37
C LEU A 161 10.43 -9.55 -11.18
N TRP A 162 10.09 -9.22 -9.95
CA TRP A 162 10.77 -9.75 -8.76
C TRP A 162 9.94 -10.82 -8.05
N GLY A 163 8.64 -10.69 -8.05
CA GLY A 163 7.74 -11.67 -7.45
C GLY A 163 6.31 -11.18 -7.40
N VAL A 164 5.38 -12.13 -7.38
CA VAL A 164 3.96 -11.81 -7.18
C VAL A 164 3.75 -11.32 -5.75
N ILE A 165 4.41 -11.95 -4.79
CA ILE A 165 4.35 -11.60 -3.37
C ILE A 165 5.78 -11.55 -2.85
N ASN A 166 6.12 -10.46 -2.18
CA ASN A 166 7.45 -10.23 -1.64
C ASN A 166 7.39 -9.71 -0.20
N PHE A 167 8.03 -10.44 0.72
CA PHE A 167 8.22 -10.04 2.11
C PHE A 167 9.67 -9.62 2.30
N ARG A 168 9.91 -8.35 2.52
CA ARG A 168 11.23 -7.82 2.76
C ARG A 168 11.36 -7.22 4.15
N THR A 169 12.02 -7.95 5.04
CA THR A 169 12.22 -7.58 6.44
C THR A 169 13.55 -6.88 6.72
N ASN A 170 14.36 -6.69 5.67
CA ASN A 170 15.63 -5.96 5.70
C ASN A 170 15.62 -4.74 4.77
N TYR A 171 14.44 -4.09 4.62
CA TYR A 171 14.31 -2.92 3.77
C TYR A 171 15.32 -1.83 4.16
N HIS A 172 15.79 -1.06 3.19
CA HIS A 172 16.87 -0.08 3.39
C HIS A 172 16.57 0.95 4.50
N GLY A 173 17.61 1.60 5.00
CA GLY A 173 17.52 2.57 6.09
C GLY A 173 17.56 1.97 7.49
N TYR A 174 17.92 0.68 7.61
CA TYR A 174 18.13 0.01 8.88
C TYR A 174 19.29 0.63 9.68
N ARG A 175 19.05 0.94 10.96
CA ARG A 175 19.98 1.64 11.86
C ARG A 175 20.42 0.79 13.05
N GLY A 176 20.07 -0.49 13.08
CA GLY A 176 20.45 -1.41 14.15
C GLY A 176 19.37 -1.66 15.20
N GLY A 177 18.12 -1.37 14.90
CA GLY A 177 17.00 -1.72 15.76
C GLY A 177 16.81 -3.22 15.95
N ASN A 178 16.02 -3.62 16.91
CA ASN A 178 15.71 -5.02 17.20
C ASN A 178 14.20 -5.21 17.44
N HIS A 179 13.40 -4.76 16.50
CA HIS A 179 11.95 -4.87 16.53
C HIS A 179 11.48 -5.65 15.28
N PRO A 180 11.47 -6.99 15.31
CA PRO A 180 11.04 -7.78 14.16
C PRO A 180 9.56 -7.52 13.85
N THR A 181 9.25 -7.34 12.58
CA THR A 181 7.87 -7.24 12.12
C THR A 181 7.18 -8.59 12.19
N LEU A 182 5.98 -8.63 12.71
CA LEU A 182 5.17 -9.84 12.79
C LEU A 182 4.23 -9.95 11.60
N PHE A 183 4.25 -11.10 10.92
CA PHE A 183 3.32 -11.42 9.83
C PHE A 183 2.47 -12.64 10.21
N ARG A 184 1.15 -12.54 10.09
CA ARG A 184 0.25 -13.66 10.42
C ARG A 184 -1.11 -13.59 9.71
N ASN A 185 -1.73 -14.75 9.54
CA ASN A 185 -3.06 -14.90 8.95
C ASN A 185 -3.16 -14.26 7.55
N ILE A 186 -2.34 -14.77 6.62
CA ILE A 186 -2.30 -14.32 5.24
C ILE A 186 -2.92 -15.40 4.37
N CYS A 187 -4.03 -15.07 3.72
CA CYS A 187 -4.74 -15.93 2.78
C CYS A 187 -4.68 -15.31 1.38
N ILE A 188 -4.26 -16.10 0.40
CA ILE A 188 -4.10 -15.67 -0.98
C ILE A 188 -4.70 -16.74 -1.89
N GLU A 189 -5.68 -16.35 -2.69
CA GLU A 189 -6.45 -17.25 -3.54
C GLU A 189 -6.61 -16.67 -4.96
N ASP A 190 -6.72 -17.51 -5.96
CA ASP A 190 -7.05 -17.14 -7.35
C ASP A 190 -6.16 -15.99 -7.89
N VAL A 191 -4.84 -16.15 -7.75
CA VAL A 191 -3.86 -15.20 -8.27
C VAL A 191 -3.20 -15.79 -9.50
N THR A 192 -3.27 -15.09 -10.61
CA THR A 192 -2.61 -15.47 -11.87
C THR A 192 -1.54 -14.44 -12.24
N CYS A 193 -0.44 -14.94 -12.82
CA CYS A 193 0.61 -14.09 -13.35
C CYS A 193 1.21 -14.74 -14.60
N ASN A 194 1.23 -14.03 -15.72
CA ASN A 194 1.72 -14.58 -16.98
C ASN A 194 3.24 -14.72 -17.01
N ARG A 195 3.95 -13.77 -16.36
CA ARG A 195 5.40 -13.78 -16.28
C ARG A 195 5.90 -13.32 -14.92
N VAL A 196 6.70 -14.17 -14.29
CA VAL A 196 7.27 -13.88 -12.97
C VAL A 196 8.65 -14.53 -12.83
N ASP A 197 9.59 -13.86 -12.12
CA ASP A 197 10.89 -14.46 -11.79
C ASP A 197 10.79 -15.32 -10.52
N SER A 198 9.96 -14.93 -9.57
CA SER A 198 9.68 -15.67 -8.31
C SER A 198 8.21 -15.52 -7.93
N VAL A 199 7.63 -16.56 -7.36
CA VAL A 199 6.25 -16.51 -6.85
C VAL A 199 6.17 -15.77 -5.52
N ALA A 200 7.08 -16.08 -4.61
CA ALA A 200 7.20 -15.42 -3.31
C ALA A 200 8.68 -15.26 -2.95
N LEU A 201 9.03 -14.10 -2.42
CA LEU A 201 10.34 -13.81 -1.87
C LEU A 201 10.21 -13.42 -0.40
N MET A 202 11.05 -14.07 0.43
CA MET A 202 11.19 -13.70 1.84
C MET A 202 12.66 -13.42 2.14
N ALA A 203 12.96 -12.24 2.66
CA ALA A 203 14.32 -11.81 2.99
C ALA A 203 14.37 -10.99 4.30
#